data_29539965cfc9d2dca9bda8846156ccb6
#
_entry.id   29539965cfc9d2dca9bda8846156ccb6
#
_cell.length_a   1.000
_cell.length_b   1.000
_cell.length_c   1.000
_cell.angle_alpha   90.00
_cell.angle_beta   90.00
_cell.angle_gamma   90.00
#
_symmetry.space_group_name_H-M   'P 1'
#
loop_
_entity.id
_entity.type
_entity.pdbx_description
1 polymer ?
#
loop_
_entity_poly.entity_id
_entity_poly.type
_entity_poly.pdbx_seq_one_letter_code
_entity_poly.pdbx_strand_id
1 'polypeptide(L)'
;YAWAIMRIASGLCVAGCYTVIESWLQAKVTNETRGRAMGTYRFVDTFASLIAQLLIGILEPAQYVSYNLLALVCCATLLPITLTTIKQPETPVAPRLRPKLAIHRSPLAVAGVLVAAISGAAFRMVGPIFGAQVGLQVEQIAYFLSAFVFGGALAQYPVGWLADKYDRRWVLIWLSVAAIFSSISSISISSDGSLSIFILAFGFGFTTFPIYSVAAAHAHDFANSDERVELSASLLFFYALGAIAAPLFASSLIGFFGPNAMFIMIA
;
A
#
# COMPACT_ATOMS: atom_id res chain seq x y z
N TYR A 1 20.30 14.52 9.66
CA TYR A 1 19.24 15.52 9.39
C TYR A 1 19.01 15.72 7.89
N ALA A 2 20.06 15.89 7.06
CA ALA A 2 19.91 16.11 5.60
C ALA A 2 19.11 14.99 4.92
N TRP A 3 19.36 13.73 5.24
CA TRP A 3 18.63 12.59 4.73
C TRP A 3 17.12 12.66 5.04
N ALA A 4 16.75 13.03 6.26
CA ALA A 4 15.34 13.18 6.64
C ALA A 4 14.63 14.28 5.84
N ILE A 5 15.30 15.43 5.66
CA ILE A 5 14.77 16.55 4.87
C ILE A 5 14.56 16.11 3.41
N MET A 6 15.53 15.43 2.80
CA MET A 6 15.40 14.92 1.44
C MET A 6 14.26 13.91 1.30
N ARG A 7 14.06 13.03 2.30
CA ARG A 7 12.95 12.06 2.31
C ARG A 7 11.60 12.75 2.43
N ILE A 8 11.48 13.80 3.25
CA ILE A 8 10.25 14.61 3.35
C ILE A 8 9.98 15.31 2.02
N ALA A 9 10.97 15.98 1.44
CA ALA A 9 10.82 16.65 0.15
C ALA A 9 10.41 15.67 -0.96
N SER A 10 11.10 14.53 -1.07
CA SER A 10 10.76 13.47 -2.02
C SER A 10 9.33 12.94 -1.80
N GLY A 11 8.93 12.71 -0.55
CA GLY A 11 7.58 12.26 -0.22
C GLY A 11 6.51 13.25 -0.62
N LEU A 12 6.73 14.55 -0.41
CA LEU A 12 5.82 15.61 -0.85
C LEU A 12 5.70 15.67 -2.37
N CYS A 13 6.82 15.55 -3.10
CA CYS A 13 6.80 15.51 -4.56
C CYS A 13 6.03 14.30 -5.07
N VAL A 14 6.27 13.12 -4.54
CA VAL A 14 5.59 11.88 -4.93
C VAL A 14 4.08 11.97 -4.63
N ALA A 15 3.69 12.43 -3.44
CA ALA A 15 2.28 12.63 -3.09
C ALA A 15 1.60 13.63 -4.03
N GLY A 16 2.29 14.73 -4.36
CA GLY A 16 1.80 15.71 -5.35
C GLY A 16 1.60 15.10 -6.73
N CYS A 17 2.57 14.31 -7.23
CA CYS A 17 2.45 13.62 -8.51
C CYS A 17 1.25 12.66 -8.54
N TYR A 18 1.07 11.82 -7.53
CA TYR A 18 -0.09 10.92 -7.44
C TYR A 18 -1.40 11.68 -7.45
N THR A 19 -1.50 12.76 -6.65
CA THR A 19 -2.71 13.59 -6.57
C THR A 19 -3.05 14.22 -7.92
N VAL A 20 -2.06 14.76 -8.63
CA VAL A 20 -2.26 15.38 -9.95
C VAL A 20 -2.67 14.32 -10.98
N ILE A 21 -1.98 13.18 -11.03
CA ILE A 21 -2.29 12.10 -11.97
C ILE A 21 -3.70 11.56 -11.74
N GLU A 22 -4.08 11.27 -10.49
CA GLU A 22 -5.41 10.75 -10.17
C GLU A 22 -6.51 11.77 -10.48
N SER A 23 -6.30 13.04 -10.12
CA SER A 23 -7.26 14.11 -10.43
C SER A 23 -7.45 14.29 -11.94
N TRP A 24 -6.34 14.27 -12.69
CA TRP A 24 -6.36 14.42 -14.13
C TRP A 24 -7.05 13.24 -14.83
N LEU A 25 -6.76 12.03 -14.38
CA LEU A 25 -7.39 10.81 -14.87
C LEU A 25 -8.90 10.85 -14.61
N GLN A 26 -9.32 11.17 -13.39
CA GLN A 26 -10.74 11.24 -13.02
C GLN A 26 -11.51 12.31 -13.80
N ALA A 27 -10.87 13.44 -14.12
CA ALA A 27 -11.51 14.52 -14.89
C ALA A 27 -11.69 14.17 -16.38
N LYS A 28 -10.92 13.23 -16.91
CA LYS A 28 -10.96 12.85 -18.33
C LYS A 28 -11.79 11.61 -18.64
N VAL A 29 -12.12 10.79 -17.64
CA VAL A 29 -12.89 9.57 -17.82
C VAL A 29 -14.39 9.80 -17.64
N THR A 30 -15.19 9.14 -18.47
CA THR A 30 -16.66 9.09 -18.31
C THR A 30 -17.04 8.08 -17.23
N ASN A 31 -18.30 8.14 -16.76
CA ASN A 31 -18.78 7.15 -15.78
C ASN A 31 -18.68 5.71 -16.30
N GLU A 32 -18.85 5.51 -17.60
CA GLU A 32 -18.75 4.18 -18.26
C GLU A 32 -17.32 3.65 -18.33
N THR A 33 -16.33 4.52 -18.49
CA THR A 33 -14.93 4.15 -18.67
C THR A 33 -14.10 4.26 -17.38
N ARG A 34 -14.64 4.89 -16.34
CA ARG A 34 -13.95 5.18 -15.07
C ARG A 34 -13.38 3.92 -14.42
N GLY A 35 -14.18 2.85 -14.32
CA GLY A 35 -13.75 1.59 -13.71
C GLY A 35 -12.56 0.97 -14.45
N ARG A 36 -12.63 0.95 -15.79
CA ARG A 36 -11.53 0.42 -16.62
C ARG A 36 -10.27 1.26 -16.48
N ALA A 37 -10.36 2.58 -16.55
CA ALA A 37 -9.22 3.48 -16.46
C ALA A 37 -8.53 3.39 -15.08
N MET A 38 -9.31 3.42 -14.00
CA MET A 38 -8.79 3.29 -12.63
C MET A 38 -8.22 1.90 -12.37
N GLY A 39 -8.85 0.85 -12.91
CA GLY A 39 -8.33 -0.52 -12.84
C GLY A 39 -6.99 -0.67 -13.55
N THR A 40 -6.87 -0.12 -14.75
CA THR A 40 -5.60 -0.11 -15.50
C THR A 40 -4.52 0.67 -14.75
N TYR A 41 -4.86 1.85 -14.21
CA TYR A 41 -3.93 2.65 -13.40
C TYR A 41 -3.41 1.86 -12.19
N ARG A 42 -4.30 1.23 -11.43
CA ARG A 42 -3.91 0.40 -10.28
C ARG A 42 -3.11 -0.84 -10.66
N PHE A 43 -3.44 -1.46 -11.79
CA PHE A 43 -2.67 -2.59 -12.30
C PHE A 43 -1.24 -2.16 -12.64
N VAL A 44 -1.06 -1.06 -13.36
CA VAL A 44 0.26 -0.52 -13.72
C VAL A 44 1.05 -0.13 -12.47
N ASP A 45 0.43 0.53 -11.50
CA ASP A 45 1.05 0.90 -10.21
C ASP A 45 1.55 -0.33 -9.43
N THR A 46 0.71 -1.35 -9.33
CA THR A 46 1.07 -2.61 -8.66
C THR A 46 2.18 -3.36 -9.40
N PHE A 47 2.11 -3.39 -10.74
CA PHE A 47 3.12 -4.04 -11.57
C PHE A 47 4.46 -3.30 -11.49
N ALA A 48 4.45 -1.97 -11.52
CA ALA A 48 5.64 -1.14 -11.31
C ALA A 48 6.25 -1.38 -9.90
N SER A 49 5.41 -1.52 -8.89
CA SER A 49 5.85 -1.85 -7.53
C SER A 49 6.54 -3.22 -7.45
N LEU A 50 6.03 -4.23 -8.17
CA LEU A 50 6.68 -5.55 -8.28
C LEU A 50 8.06 -5.44 -8.95
N ILE A 51 8.14 -4.74 -10.08
CA ILE A 51 9.40 -4.51 -10.77
C ILE A 51 10.40 -3.80 -9.85
N ALA A 52 9.95 -2.76 -9.13
CA ALA A 52 10.80 -2.02 -8.19
C ALA A 52 11.37 -2.91 -7.08
N GLN A 53 10.59 -3.86 -6.55
CA GLN A 53 11.08 -4.82 -5.56
C GLN A 53 12.12 -5.78 -6.15
N LEU A 54 11.91 -6.28 -7.36
CA LEU A 54 12.86 -7.16 -8.04
C LEU A 54 14.17 -6.44 -8.39
N LEU A 55 14.10 -5.14 -8.73
CA LEU A 55 15.28 -4.32 -9.00
C LEU A 55 16.21 -4.18 -7.78
N ILE A 56 15.71 -4.31 -6.56
CA ILE A 56 16.55 -4.29 -5.34
C ILE A 56 17.57 -5.43 -5.35
N GLY A 57 17.21 -6.60 -5.91
CA GLY A 57 18.13 -7.72 -6.04
C GLY A 57 19.16 -7.58 -7.18
N ILE A 58 18.89 -6.70 -8.15
CA ILE A 58 19.73 -6.49 -9.35
C ILE A 58 20.62 -5.25 -9.19
N LEU A 59 20.03 -4.19 -8.65
CA LEU A 59 20.70 -2.91 -8.42
C LEU A 59 21.32 -2.93 -7.02
N GLU A 60 22.63 -2.80 -6.93
CA GLU A 60 23.29 -2.69 -5.63
C GLU A 60 22.87 -1.40 -4.92
N PRO A 61 22.16 -1.48 -3.78
CA PRO A 61 21.62 -0.28 -3.12
C PRO A 61 22.69 0.68 -2.57
N ALA A 62 23.94 0.19 -2.42
CA ALA A 62 25.05 0.97 -1.91
C ALA A 62 25.77 1.77 -3.01
N GLN A 63 25.47 1.53 -4.29
CA GLN A 63 26.17 2.17 -5.41
C GLN A 63 25.40 3.37 -5.95
N TYR A 64 26.15 4.45 -6.27
CA TYR A 64 25.58 5.67 -6.86
C TYR A 64 24.95 5.43 -8.24
N VAL A 65 25.39 4.42 -8.98
CA VAL A 65 24.88 4.06 -10.32
C VAL A 65 23.40 3.70 -10.25
N SER A 66 22.98 2.97 -9.20
CA SER A 66 21.57 2.59 -8.97
C SER A 66 20.69 3.84 -8.79
N TYR A 67 21.15 4.82 -8.02
CA TYR A 67 20.42 6.08 -7.83
C TYR A 67 20.37 6.93 -9.10
N ASN A 68 21.45 6.96 -9.88
CA ASN A 68 21.48 7.67 -11.15
C ASN A 68 20.50 7.06 -12.16
N LEU A 69 20.44 5.72 -12.21
CA LEU A 69 19.47 5.03 -13.09
C LEU A 69 18.02 5.36 -12.69
N LEU A 70 17.71 5.31 -11.40
CA LEU A 70 16.38 5.69 -10.89
C LEU A 70 16.04 7.16 -11.20
N ALA A 71 17.01 8.06 -11.03
CA ALA A 71 16.84 9.47 -11.38
C ALA A 71 16.56 9.66 -12.88
N LEU A 72 17.28 8.95 -13.76
CA LEU A 72 17.04 8.97 -15.21
C LEU A 72 15.64 8.46 -15.55
N VAL A 73 15.18 7.38 -14.92
CA VAL A 73 13.82 6.86 -15.11
C VAL A 73 12.78 7.90 -14.65
N CYS A 74 12.98 8.53 -13.49
CA CYS A 74 12.12 9.62 -13.02
C CYS A 74 12.09 10.80 -14.00
N CYS A 75 13.23 11.21 -14.54
CA CYS A 75 13.28 12.28 -15.55
C CYS A 75 12.58 11.86 -16.86
N ALA A 76 12.73 10.61 -17.27
CA ALA A 76 12.09 10.09 -18.48
C ALA A 76 10.56 10.11 -18.38
N THR A 77 9.97 10.01 -17.18
CA THR A 77 8.51 10.13 -17.01
C THR A 77 7.96 11.51 -17.34
N LEU A 78 8.81 12.55 -17.34
CA LEU A 78 8.39 13.89 -17.73
C LEU A 78 8.20 14.03 -19.26
N LEU A 79 8.86 13.21 -20.06
CA LEU A 79 8.80 13.30 -21.53
C LEU A 79 7.37 13.14 -22.07
N PRO A 80 6.60 12.12 -21.74
CA PRO A 80 5.22 12.00 -22.23
C PRO A 80 4.30 13.12 -21.72
N ILE A 81 4.58 13.65 -20.50
CA ILE A 81 3.80 14.74 -19.93
C ILE A 81 4.07 16.05 -20.69
N THR A 82 5.33 16.35 -21.01
CA THR A 82 5.71 17.57 -21.74
C THR A 82 5.30 17.52 -23.21
N LEU A 83 5.21 16.34 -23.81
CA LEU A 83 4.78 16.14 -25.19
C LEU A 83 3.25 16.14 -25.34
N THR A 84 2.50 16.09 -24.25
CA THR A 84 1.04 16.06 -24.32
C THR A 84 0.47 17.46 -24.59
N THR A 85 -0.43 17.55 -25.56
CA THR A 85 -1.17 18.78 -25.91
C THR A 85 -2.57 18.83 -25.31
N ILE A 86 -2.91 17.87 -24.46
CA ILE A 86 -4.24 17.77 -23.87
C ILE A 86 -4.43 18.89 -22.86
N LYS A 87 -5.54 19.64 -22.97
CA LYS A 87 -5.89 20.71 -22.03
C LYS A 87 -5.96 20.17 -20.60
N GLN A 88 -5.37 20.92 -19.69
CA GLN A 88 -5.50 20.63 -18.25
C GLN A 88 -6.98 20.66 -17.84
N PRO A 89 -7.43 19.75 -16.97
CA PRO A 89 -8.78 19.84 -16.40
C PRO A 89 -8.89 21.08 -15.51
N GLU A 90 -10.09 21.63 -15.45
CA GLU A 90 -10.40 22.69 -14.49
C GLU A 90 -10.09 22.17 -13.08
N THR A 91 -9.47 23.01 -12.25
CA THR A 91 -9.15 22.64 -10.87
C THR A 91 -10.44 22.39 -10.11
N PRO A 92 -10.70 21.15 -9.66
CA PRO A 92 -11.88 20.90 -8.85
C PRO A 92 -11.78 21.67 -7.53
N VAL A 93 -12.91 22.06 -6.99
CA VAL A 93 -12.96 22.61 -5.62
C VAL A 93 -12.31 21.59 -4.69
N ALA A 94 -11.24 21.98 -3.99
CA ALA A 94 -10.49 21.09 -3.12
C ALA A 94 -11.45 20.48 -2.07
N PRO A 95 -11.52 19.15 -1.97
CA PRO A 95 -12.37 18.50 -0.99
C PRO A 95 -11.91 18.89 0.42
N ARG A 96 -12.88 19.20 1.28
CA ARG A 96 -12.57 19.50 2.68
C ARG A 96 -12.22 18.21 3.41
N LEU A 97 -11.12 18.23 4.15
CA LEU A 97 -10.76 17.12 5.01
C LEU A 97 -11.70 17.08 6.23
N ARG A 98 -12.52 16.04 6.33
CA ARG A 98 -13.49 15.86 7.43
C ARG A 98 -13.32 14.49 8.11
N PRO A 99 -12.29 14.27 8.94
CA PRO A 99 -12.03 12.96 9.57
C PRO A 99 -13.23 12.45 10.41
N LYS A 100 -13.95 13.37 11.05
CA LYS A 100 -15.17 13.04 11.81
C LYS A 100 -16.25 12.41 10.93
N LEU A 101 -16.34 12.80 9.65
CA LEU A 101 -17.30 12.22 8.71
C LEU A 101 -17.04 10.71 8.54
N ALA A 102 -15.79 10.31 8.33
CA ALA A 102 -15.45 8.90 8.18
C ALA A 102 -15.79 8.07 9.44
N ILE A 103 -15.48 8.60 10.63
CA ILE A 103 -15.81 7.95 11.90
C ILE A 103 -17.33 7.82 12.06
N HIS A 104 -18.11 8.86 11.72
CA HIS A 104 -19.57 8.83 11.85
C HIS A 104 -20.23 7.87 10.85
N ARG A 105 -19.75 7.85 9.59
CA ARG A 105 -20.35 7.00 8.54
C ARG A 105 -19.99 5.54 8.72
N SER A 106 -18.75 5.23 9.03
CA SER A 106 -18.32 3.85 9.23
C SER A 106 -17.06 3.75 10.12
N PRO A 107 -17.22 3.61 11.44
CA PRO A 107 -16.08 3.36 12.33
C PRO A 107 -15.34 2.06 11.98
N LEU A 108 -16.06 1.04 11.47
CA LEU A 108 -15.46 -0.21 11.00
C LEU A 108 -14.51 0.03 9.82
N ALA A 109 -14.91 0.89 8.86
CA ALA A 109 -14.04 1.20 7.74
C ALA A 109 -12.79 1.98 8.17
N VAL A 110 -12.92 2.90 9.12
CA VAL A 110 -11.76 3.61 9.68
C VAL A 110 -10.79 2.63 10.35
N ALA A 111 -11.30 1.69 11.15
CA ALA A 111 -10.49 0.65 11.75
C ALA A 111 -9.81 -0.24 10.70
N GLY A 112 -10.56 -0.71 9.69
CA GLY A 112 -10.02 -1.50 8.58
C GLY A 112 -8.92 -0.78 7.79
N VAL A 113 -9.12 0.51 7.50
CA VAL A 113 -8.13 1.34 6.81
C VAL A 113 -6.86 1.52 7.66
N LEU A 114 -7.00 1.74 8.97
CA LEU A 114 -5.86 1.82 9.89
C LEU A 114 -5.09 0.49 9.94
N VAL A 115 -5.79 -0.64 10.07
CA VAL A 115 -5.16 -1.97 10.08
C VAL A 115 -4.43 -2.24 8.75
N ALA A 116 -5.06 -1.96 7.61
CA ALA A 116 -4.43 -2.11 6.30
C ALA A 116 -3.16 -1.25 6.17
N ALA A 117 -3.22 0.00 6.66
CA ALA A 117 -2.08 0.91 6.64
C ALA A 117 -0.94 0.43 7.54
N ILE A 118 -1.26 0.02 8.77
CA ILE A 118 -0.28 -0.49 9.73
C ILE A 118 0.40 -1.74 9.18
N SER A 119 -0.37 -2.72 8.73
CA SER A 119 0.15 -3.99 8.19
C SER A 119 1.03 -3.75 6.95
N GLY A 120 0.53 -2.99 5.98
CA GLY A 120 1.24 -2.73 4.73
C GLY A 120 2.50 -1.89 4.92
N ALA A 121 2.45 -0.84 5.76
CA ALA A 121 3.60 0.01 6.01
C ALA A 121 4.66 -0.69 6.87
N ALA A 122 4.27 -1.41 7.91
CA ALA A 122 5.19 -2.20 8.71
C ALA A 122 5.94 -3.22 7.84
N PHE A 123 5.22 -3.99 7.02
CA PHE A 123 5.84 -5.00 6.17
C PHE A 123 6.79 -4.37 5.13
N ARG A 124 6.39 -3.30 4.45
CA ARG A 124 7.23 -2.66 3.41
C ARG A 124 8.47 -1.96 3.97
N MET A 125 8.34 -1.31 5.14
CA MET A 125 9.43 -0.52 5.72
C MET A 125 10.34 -1.34 6.63
N VAL A 126 9.78 -2.28 7.37
CA VAL A 126 10.48 -3.05 8.40
C VAL A 126 10.76 -4.49 7.95
N GLY A 127 10.00 -5.00 6.99
CA GLY A 127 10.22 -6.32 6.39
C GLY A 127 11.64 -6.59 5.90
N PRO A 128 12.34 -5.64 5.24
CA PRO A 128 13.75 -5.80 4.90
C PRO A 128 14.66 -6.02 6.11
N ILE A 129 14.37 -5.33 7.22
CA ILE A 129 15.13 -5.48 8.49
C ILE A 129 14.88 -6.87 9.07
N PHE A 130 13.60 -7.29 9.09
CA PHE A 130 13.23 -8.65 9.48
C PHE A 130 13.97 -9.68 8.63
N GLY A 131 13.93 -9.57 7.30
CA GLY A 131 14.61 -10.48 6.38
C GLY A 131 16.11 -10.57 6.65
N ALA A 132 16.78 -9.45 6.87
CA ALA A 132 18.20 -9.41 7.19
C ALA A 132 18.50 -10.08 8.54
N GLN A 133 17.66 -9.86 9.56
CA GLN A 133 17.85 -10.45 10.89
C GLN A 133 17.61 -11.97 10.92
N VAL A 134 16.74 -12.49 10.04
CA VAL A 134 16.54 -13.94 9.88
C VAL A 134 17.53 -14.57 8.87
N GLY A 135 18.52 -13.81 8.39
CA GLY A 135 19.61 -14.32 7.58
C GLY A 135 19.37 -14.39 6.09
N LEU A 136 18.32 -13.72 5.57
CA LEU A 136 18.07 -13.65 4.12
C LEU A 136 19.13 -12.77 3.42
N GLN A 137 19.60 -13.22 2.28
CA GLN A 137 20.44 -12.42 1.39
C GLN A 137 19.62 -11.31 0.73
N VAL A 138 20.26 -10.26 0.22
CA VAL A 138 19.59 -9.10 -0.40
C VAL A 138 18.61 -9.51 -1.49
N GLU A 139 18.98 -10.46 -2.34
CA GLU A 139 18.11 -11.00 -3.39
C GLU A 139 16.89 -11.72 -2.83
N GLN A 140 17.08 -12.48 -1.75
CA GLN A 140 15.99 -13.18 -1.06
C GLN A 140 15.04 -12.20 -0.37
N ILE A 141 15.54 -11.08 0.16
CA ILE A 141 14.72 -9.99 0.69
C ILE A 141 13.86 -9.39 -0.43
N ALA A 142 14.43 -9.19 -1.62
CA ALA A 142 13.68 -8.71 -2.76
C ALA A 142 12.55 -9.68 -3.16
N TYR A 143 12.81 -10.98 -3.17
CA TYR A 143 11.79 -12.01 -3.43
C TYR A 143 10.72 -12.05 -2.32
N PHE A 144 11.12 -11.90 -1.06
CA PHE A 144 10.21 -11.84 0.09
C PHE A 144 9.22 -10.67 -0.02
N LEU A 145 9.72 -9.47 -0.34
CA LEU A 145 8.88 -8.30 -0.57
C LEU A 145 8.02 -8.43 -1.82
N SER A 146 8.57 -9.02 -2.89
CA SER A 146 7.83 -9.27 -4.13
C SER A 146 6.70 -10.28 -3.92
N ALA A 147 6.92 -11.33 -3.14
CA ALA A 147 5.90 -12.33 -2.81
C ALA A 147 4.72 -11.67 -2.07
N PHE A 148 4.98 -10.76 -1.13
CA PHE A 148 3.96 -9.98 -0.44
C PHE A 148 3.12 -9.13 -1.41
N VAL A 149 3.77 -8.36 -2.29
CA VAL A 149 3.07 -7.51 -3.26
C VAL A 149 2.28 -8.35 -4.26
N PHE A 150 2.84 -9.46 -4.72
CA PHE A 150 2.20 -10.38 -5.66
C PHE A 150 0.97 -11.06 -5.05
N GLY A 151 1.07 -11.50 -3.79
CA GLY A 151 -0.07 -12.03 -3.04
C GLY A 151 -1.21 -11.02 -2.95
N GLY A 152 -0.87 -9.77 -2.61
CA GLY A 152 -1.82 -8.67 -2.56
C GLY A 152 -2.48 -8.36 -3.91
N ALA A 153 -1.71 -8.35 -4.99
CA ALA A 153 -2.23 -8.13 -6.33
C ALA A 153 -3.22 -9.21 -6.76
N LEU A 154 -2.87 -10.48 -6.53
CA LEU A 154 -3.75 -11.62 -6.84
C LEU A 154 -5.04 -11.61 -6.02
N ALA A 155 -4.99 -11.16 -4.78
CA ALA A 155 -6.15 -11.12 -3.90
C ALA A 155 -7.19 -10.07 -4.30
N GLN A 156 -6.80 -9.00 -4.99
CA GLN A 156 -7.70 -7.88 -5.30
C GLN A 156 -8.96 -8.33 -6.04
N TYR A 157 -8.83 -9.16 -7.07
CA TYR A 157 -9.96 -9.59 -7.86
C TYR A 157 -10.90 -10.56 -7.10
N PRO A 158 -10.44 -11.69 -6.54
CA PRO A 158 -11.32 -12.63 -5.86
C PRO A 158 -11.96 -12.04 -4.59
N VAL A 159 -11.21 -11.24 -3.83
CA VAL A 159 -11.77 -10.61 -2.63
C VAL A 159 -12.73 -9.47 -2.99
N GLY A 160 -12.44 -8.69 -4.04
CA GLY A 160 -13.39 -7.71 -4.56
C GLY A 160 -14.71 -8.35 -4.96
N TRP A 161 -14.66 -9.45 -5.72
CA TRP A 161 -15.86 -10.22 -6.09
C TRP A 161 -16.62 -10.75 -4.87
N LEU A 162 -15.90 -11.26 -3.85
CA LEU A 162 -16.54 -11.68 -2.60
C LEU A 162 -17.23 -10.52 -1.89
N ALA A 163 -16.58 -9.35 -1.83
CA ALA A 163 -17.12 -8.16 -1.19
C ALA A 163 -18.33 -7.55 -1.92
N ASP A 164 -18.47 -7.83 -3.22
CA ASP A 164 -19.66 -7.44 -4.00
C ASP A 164 -20.81 -8.42 -3.84
N LYS A 165 -20.51 -9.71 -3.56
CA LYS A 165 -21.50 -10.77 -3.42
C LYS A 165 -22.03 -10.95 -2.00
N TYR A 166 -21.20 -10.70 -1.00
CA TYR A 166 -21.50 -10.91 0.41
C TYR A 166 -21.41 -9.61 1.20
N ASP A 167 -21.95 -9.60 2.42
CA ASP A 167 -21.82 -8.45 3.32
C ASP A 167 -20.33 -8.18 3.60
N ARG A 168 -19.90 -6.96 3.26
CA ARG A 168 -18.50 -6.51 3.39
C ARG A 168 -17.95 -6.62 4.82
N ARG A 169 -18.81 -6.57 5.85
CA ARG A 169 -18.42 -6.77 7.25
C ARG A 169 -17.86 -8.17 7.46
N TRP A 170 -18.53 -9.19 6.95
CA TRP A 170 -18.08 -10.57 7.04
C TRP A 170 -16.80 -10.80 6.27
N VAL A 171 -16.69 -10.21 5.08
CA VAL A 171 -15.45 -10.30 4.28
C VAL A 171 -14.28 -9.66 5.04
N LEU A 172 -14.47 -8.49 5.67
CA LEU A 172 -13.43 -7.86 6.51
C LEU A 172 -13.05 -8.73 7.71
N ILE A 173 -14.02 -9.34 8.40
CA ILE A 173 -13.76 -10.24 9.52
C ILE A 173 -12.90 -11.43 9.06
N TRP A 174 -13.29 -12.11 7.98
CA TRP A 174 -12.54 -13.25 7.48
C TRP A 174 -11.15 -12.89 6.99
N LEU A 175 -10.98 -11.74 6.33
CA LEU A 175 -9.67 -11.23 5.95
C LEU A 175 -8.80 -10.94 7.18
N SER A 176 -9.37 -10.33 8.21
CA SER A 176 -8.64 -10.03 9.45
C SER A 176 -8.22 -11.32 10.17
N VAL A 177 -9.11 -12.30 10.29
CA VAL A 177 -8.79 -13.61 10.87
C VAL A 177 -7.68 -14.31 10.07
N ALA A 178 -7.77 -14.29 8.74
CA ALA A 178 -6.75 -14.89 7.87
C ALA A 178 -5.41 -14.13 7.96
N ALA A 179 -5.43 -12.79 8.12
CA ALA A 179 -4.22 -12.00 8.33
C ALA A 179 -3.54 -12.31 9.67
N ILE A 180 -4.33 -12.45 10.76
CA ILE A 180 -3.84 -12.88 12.08
C ILE A 180 -3.20 -14.27 11.97
N PHE A 181 -3.88 -15.21 11.32
CA PHE A 181 -3.34 -16.56 11.13
C PHE A 181 -2.03 -16.55 10.32
N SER A 182 -1.97 -15.78 9.22
CA SER A 182 -0.75 -15.59 8.44
C SER A 182 0.39 -14.99 9.29
N SER A 183 0.08 -14.00 10.14
CA SER A 183 1.06 -13.36 11.02
C SER A 183 1.60 -14.34 12.05
N ILE A 184 0.74 -15.09 12.74
CA ILE A 184 1.13 -16.10 13.72
C ILE A 184 1.96 -17.21 13.07
N SER A 185 1.55 -17.68 11.88
CA SER A 185 2.31 -18.68 11.13
C SER A 185 3.72 -18.19 10.77
N SER A 186 3.87 -16.90 10.48
CA SER A 186 5.17 -16.28 10.19
C SER A 186 6.13 -16.27 11.40
N ILE A 187 5.59 -16.23 12.62
CA ILE A 187 6.38 -16.30 13.85
C ILE A 187 6.98 -17.71 14.07
N SER A 188 6.23 -18.72 13.66
CA SER A 188 6.60 -20.14 13.93
C SER A 188 7.65 -20.70 12.97
N ILE A 189 8.02 -19.97 11.92
CA ILE A 189 8.96 -20.43 10.91
C ILE A 189 10.36 -19.95 11.25
N SER A 190 11.22 -20.90 11.57
CA SER A 190 12.65 -20.69 11.74
C SER A 190 13.33 -20.34 10.41
N SER A 191 14.34 -19.54 10.53
CA SER A 191 15.06 -18.74 9.56
C SER A 191 15.97 -19.49 8.57
N ASP A 192 15.61 -20.65 8.09
CA ASP A 192 16.52 -21.43 7.22
C ASP A 192 16.44 -21.10 5.73
N GLY A 193 15.94 -19.88 5.36
CA GLY A 193 15.82 -19.49 3.95
C GLY A 193 14.85 -20.39 3.16
N SER A 194 14.01 -21.11 3.88
CA SER A 194 13.09 -22.09 3.30
C SER A 194 12.00 -21.42 2.47
N LEU A 195 11.50 -22.12 1.45
CA LEU A 195 10.37 -21.69 0.60
C LEU A 195 9.16 -21.20 1.43
N SER A 196 9.00 -21.69 2.64
CA SER A 196 7.94 -21.34 3.57
C SER A 196 7.86 -19.84 3.89
N ILE A 197 9.00 -19.13 4.01
CA ILE A 197 9.00 -17.69 4.31
C ILE A 197 8.37 -16.86 3.16
N PHE A 198 8.59 -17.28 1.91
CA PHE A 198 8.02 -16.63 0.73
C PHE A 198 6.52 -16.93 0.59
N ILE A 199 6.11 -18.18 0.89
CA ILE A 199 4.68 -18.56 0.90
C ILE A 199 3.92 -17.78 1.96
N LEU A 200 4.51 -17.57 3.13
CA LEU A 200 3.88 -16.77 4.19
C LEU A 200 3.82 -15.28 3.85
N ALA A 201 4.88 -14.73 3.25
CA ALA A 201 4.86 -13.36 2.77
C ALA A 201 3.75 -13.17 1.71
N PHE A 202 3.61 -14.11 0.78
CA PHE A 202 2.53 -14.14 -0.19
C PHE A 202 1.15 -14.20 0.50
N GLY A 203 0.95 -15.13 1.43
CA GLY A 203 -0.30 -15.29 2.18
C GLY A 203 -0.65 -14.06 3.00
N PHE A 204 0.36 -13.44 3.62
CA PHE A 204 0.18 -12.19 4.36
C PHE A 204 -0.23 -11.03 3.43
N GLY A 205 0.38 -10.89 2.26
CA GLY A 205 -0.03 -9.92 1.25
C GLY A 205 -1.44 -10.20 0.73
N PHE A 206 -1.75 -11.47 0.45
CA PHE A 206 -3.06 -11.90 -0.03
C PHE A 206 -4.20 -11.53 0.93
N THR A 207 -3.95 -11.59 2.24
CA THR A 207 -4.97 -11.28 3.26
C THR A 207 -5.06 -9.80 3.61
N THR A 208 -3.93 -9.07 3.64
CA THR A 208 -3.90 -7.70 4.15
C THR A 208 -4.18 -6.62 3.10
N PHE A 209 -3.75 -6.80 1.84
CA PHE A 209 -3.95 -5.78 0.80
C PHE A 209 -5.43 -5.45 0.52
N PRO A 210 -6.34 -6.45 0.40
CA PRO A 210 -7.73 -6.15 0.09
C PRO A 210 -8.48 -5.46 1.22
N ILE A 211 -7.99 -5.51 2.46
CA ILE A 211 -8.66 -4.90 3.62
C ILE A 211 -8.98 -3.43 3.36
N TYR A 212 -8.03 -2.67 2.80
CA TYR A 212 -8.27 -1.26 2.46
C TYR A 212 -9.42 -1.09 1.48
N SER A 213 -9.40 -1.86 0.39
CA SER A 213 -10.40 -1.74 -0.69
C SER A 213 -11.80 -2.09 -0.19
N VAL A 214 -11.93 -3.17 0.59
CA VAL A 214 -13.21 -3.60 1.16
C VAL A 214 -13.69 -2.63 2.23
N ALA A 215 -12.80 -2.13 3.10
CA ALA A 215 -13.12 -1.13 4.11
C ALA A 215 -13.59 0.20 3.49
N ALA A 216 -12.89 0.67 2.46
CA ALA A 216 -13.28 1.88 1.73
C ALA A 216 -14.64 1.69 1.04
N ALA A 217 -14.86 0.55 0.38
CA ALA A 217 -16.15 0.23 -0.23
C ALA A 217 -17.27 0.21 0.81
N HIS A 218 -17.02 -0.41 1.98
CA HIS A 218 -17.98 -0.42 3.08
C HIS A 218 -18.32 0.99 3.59
N ALA A 219 -17.34 1.91 3.68
CA ALA A 219 -17.62 3.29 4.06
C ALA A 219 -18.54 4.00 3.04
N HIS A 220 -18.27 3.76 1.75
CA HIS A 220 -19.05 4.36 0.67
C HIS A 220 -20.50 3.86 0.57
N ASP A 221 -20.83 2.69 1.12
CA ASP A 221 -22.21 2.21 1.22
C ASP A 221 -23.08 3.11 2.11
N PHE A 222 -22.46 3.79 3.09
CA PHE A 222 -23.15 4.68 4.05
C PHE A 222 -22.98 6.17 3.72
N ALA A 223 -22.34 6.51 2.61
CA ALA A 223 -22.09 7.88 2.21
C ALA A 223 -23.10 8.40 1.20
N ASN A 224 -23.56 9.64 1.40
CA ASN A 224 -24.30 10.35 0.39
C ASN A 224 -23.41 10.69 -0.82
N SER A 225 -24.01 10.94 -1.98
CA SER A 225 -23.29 11.18 -3.23
C SER A 225 -22.34 12.41 -3.15
N ASP A 226 -22.76 13.45 -2.44
CA ASP A 226 -22.02 14.69 -2.21
C ASP A 226 -20.86 14.56 -1.20
N GLU A 227 -20.94 13.57 -0.32
CA GLU A 227 -19.92 13.31 0.71
C GLU A 227 -18.79 12.36 0.26
N ARG A 228 -18.94 11.66 -0.86
CA ARG A 228 -18.01 10.58 -1.28
C ARG A 228 -16.56 11.02 -1.41
N VAL A 229 -16.34 12.22 -1.94
CA VAL A 229 -15.00 12.76 -2.14
C VAL A 229 -14.35 13.12 -0.80
N GLU A 230 -15.11 13.78 0.08
CA GLU A 230 -14.64 14.13 1.42
C GLU A 230 -14.39 12.89 2.29
N LEU A 231 -15.23 11.85 2.12
CA LEU A 231 -15.06 10.56 2.79
C LEU A 231 -13.77 9.85 2.33
N SER A 232 -13.52 9.79 1.02
CA SER A 232 -12.29 9.21 0.47
C SER A 232 -11.04 9.92 0.98
N ALA A 233 -11.05 11.26 1.00
CA ALA A 233 -9.96 12.06 1.56
C ALA A 233 -9.75 11.77 3.05
N SER A 234 -10.83 11.60 3.80
CA SER A 234 -10.78 11.29 5.23
C SER A 234 -10.25 9.88 5.52
N LEU A 235 -10.63 8.88 4.71
CA LEU A 235 -10.09 7.53 4.82
C LEU A 235 -8.59 7.50 4.47
N LEU A 236 -8.18 8.24 3.44
CA LEU A 236 -6.77 8.36 3.08
C LEU A 236 -5.95 9.04 4.17
N PHE A 237 -6.54 10.01 4.88
CA PHE A 237 -5.91 10.63 6.05
C PHE A 237 -5.65 9.60 7.17
N PHE A 238 -6.63 8.75 7.50
CA PHE A 238 -6.43 7.67 8.50
C PHE A 238 -5.40 6.65 8.02
N TYR A 239 -5.41 6.33 6.72
CA TYR A 239 -4.38 5.48 6.13
C TYR A 239 -2.97 6.08 6.34
N ALA A 240 -2.80 7.36 6.05
CA ALA A 240 -1.53 8.05 6.23
C ALA A 240 -1.06 8.04 7.71
N LEU A 241 -1.98 8.27 8.65
CA LEU A 241 -1.67 8.17 10.09
C LEU A 241 -1.17 6.78 10.47
N GLY A 242 -1.87 5.73 10.04
CA GLY A 242 -1.44 4.34 10.28
C GLY A 242 -0.09 4.02 9.64
N ALA A 243 0.12 4.46 8.40
CA ALA A 243 1.35 4.22 7.65
C ALA A 243 2.58 4.95 8.25
N ILE A 244 2.39 6.14 8.84
CA ILE A 244 3.45 6.88 9.53
C ILE A 244 3.76 6.22 10.89
N ALA A 245 2.75 5.83 11.63
CA ALA A 245 2.91 5.27 12.96
C ALA A 245 3.53 3.86 12.94
N ALA A 246 3.14 3.03 11.98
CA ALA A 246 3.50 1.62 11.93
C ALA A 246 5.01 1.32 11.95
N PRO A 247 5.86 1.92 11.10
CA PRO A 247 7.29 1.62 11.11
C PRO A 247 7.98 2.09 12.40
N LEU A 248 7.48 3.15 13.05
CA LEU A 248 8.02 3.64 14.32
C LEU A 248 7.77 2.63 15.43
N PHE A 249 6.54 2.13 15.55
CA PHE A 249 6.20 1.11 16.54
C PHE A 249 6.87 -0.23 16.22
N ALA A 250 6.82 -0.68 14.96
CA ALA A 250 7.41 -1.94 14.56
C ALA A 250 8.93 -1.97 14.78
N SER A 251 9.66 -0.91 14.42
CA SER A 251 11.11 -0.85 14.63
C SER A 251 11.48 -0.84 16.11
N SER A 252 10.72 -0.14 16.94
CA SER A 252 10.93 -0.14 18.39
C SER A 252 10.67 -1.53 18.99
N LEU A 253 9.59 -2.19 18.59
CA LEU A 253 9.27 -3.54 19.09
C LEU A 253 10.31 -4.57 18.66
N ILE A 254 10.80 -4.50 17.43
CA ILE A 254 11.89 -5.38 16.98
C ILE A 254 13.15 -5.17 17.81
N GLY A 255 13.48 -3.94 18.17
CA GLY A 255 14.64 -3.62 19.00
C GLY A 255 14.56 -4.24 20.41
N PHE A 256 13.36 -4.39 20.97
CA PHE A 256 13.15 -4.94 22.33
C PHE A 256 12.85 -6.45 22.33
N PHE A 257 12.09 -6.95 21.37
CA PHE A 257 11.52 -8.30 21.38
C PHE A 257 12.01 -9.18 20.22
N GLY A 258 12.92 -8.67 19.37
CA GLY A 258 13.45 -9.41 18.23
C GLY A 258 12.58 -9.34 16.98
N PRO A 259 13.03 -9.97 15.86
CA PRO A 259 12.45 -9.80 14.53
C PRO A 259 10.98 -10.18 14.43
N ASN A 260 10.55 -11.19 15.16
CA ASN A 260 9.16 -11.67 15.14
C ASN A 260 8.15 -10.67 15.72
N ALA A 261 8.62 -9.66 16.46
CA ALA A 261 7.76 -8.63 17.06
C ALA A 261 6.96 -7.82 16.03
N MET A 262 7.44 -7.70 14.79
CA MET A 262 6.71 -7.09 13.70
C MET A 262 5.38 -7.83 13.43
N PHE A 263 5.41 -9.15 13.33
CA PHE A 263 4.21 -9.95 13.08
C PHE A 263 3.28 -10.01 14.30
N ILE A 264 3.84 -10.00 15.52
CA ILE A 264 3.03 -9.90 16.76
C ILE A 264 2.27 -8.57 16.82
N MET A 265 2.89 -7.47 16.41
CA MET A 265 2.23 -6.16 16.37
C MET A 265 1.07 -6.12 15.37
N ILE A 266 1.19 -6.85 14.25
CA ILE A 266 0.19 -6.84 13.19
C ILE A 266 -0.97 -7.81 13.50
N ALA A 267 -0.70 -8.89 14.23
CA ALA A 267 -1.72 -9.86 14.67
C ALA A 267 -2.65 -9.28 15.73
#